data_2ecac11683146cc6a65489328bc830ca
#
_entry.id   2ecac11683146cc6a65489328bc830ca
#
_cell.length_a   1.000
_cell.length_b   1.000
_cell.length_c   1.000
_cell.angle_alpha   90.00
_cell.angle_beta   90.00
_cell.angle_gamma   90.00
#
_symmetry.space_group_name_H-M   'P 1'
#
loop_
_entity.id
_entity.type
_entity.pdbx_description
1 polymer ?
#
loop_
_entity_poly.entity_id
_entity_poly.type
_entity_poly.pdbx_seq_one_letter_code
_entity_poly.pdbx_strand_id
1 'polypeptide(L)'
;MKTFEQKRRSFLRSVGGLGISQILPQAIIEAQGTAPHGYTLGPNEGEHLIHFRDGGNIFIKVGAATGSNNLALGTQQVMTGTGIPVHRHFKMDEAFYVLEGSGTFILNDARHAFEKGATIFIPKTSWHGFENPDHELLLLWTMTPAGLDGFFHETCSPPGAPPKQLTREQIREIARKYDTEFR
;
A
#
# COMPACT_ATOMS: atom_id res chain seq x y z
N MET A 1 -41.20 41.05 -21.98
CA MET A 1 -42.56 41.46 -21.54
C MET A 1 -42.94 40.68 -20.31
N LYS A 2 -43.19 41.44 -19.24
CA LYS A 2 -43.85 41.06 -17.94
C LYS A 2 -43.09 40.20 -16.96
N THR A 3 -42.35 40.83 -16.08
CA THR A 3 -42.19 40.77 -14.64
C THR A 3 -43.40 40.24 -13.88
N PHE A 4 -43.16 39.42 -12.83
CA PHE A 4 -44.09 39.33 -11.72
C PHE A 4 -43.34 39.36 -10.39
N GLU A 5 -43.67 40.39 -9.64
CA GLU A 5 -43.13 40.86 -8.36
C GLU A 5 -43.70 40.09 -7.17
N GLN A 6 -42.92 40.11 -6.11
CA GLN A 6 -43.15 39.78 -4.72
C GLN A 6 -44.58 39.99 -4.15
N LYS A 7 -44.99 39.17 -3.20
CA LYS A 7 -45.77 39.60 -2.03
C LYS A 7 -45.35 38.86 -0.76
N ARG A 8 -44.69 39.63 0.12
CA ARG A 8 -44.56 39.36 1.55
C ARG A 8 -45.93 39.49 2.23
N ARG A 9 -46.25 38.61 3.18
CA ARG A 9 -47.09 38.93 4.34
C ARG A 9 -46.62 38.15 5.55
N SER A 10 -46.10 38.90 6.52
CA SER A 10 -45.90 38.57 7.92
C SER A 10 -47.22 38.32 8.63
N PHE A 11 -47.27 37.32 9.51
CA PHE A 11 -48.23 37.27 10.59
C PHE A 11 -47.57 36.71 11.85
N LEU A 12 -47.30 37.59 12.79
CA LEU A 12 -46.95 37.26 14.17
C LEU A 12 -48.23 36.93 14.93
N ARG A 13 -48.25 35.84 15.67
CA ARG A 13 -48.95 35.74 16.95
C ARG A 13 -48.28 34.68 17.84
N SER A 14 -47.83 35.15 19.00
CA SER A 14 -47.40 34.39 20.15
C SER A 14 -48.55 33.63 20.80
N VAL A 15 -48.33 32.40 21.24
CA VAL A 15 -48.88 31.81 22.46
C VAL A 15 -47.96 30.72 22.99
N GLY A 16 -47.76 30.76 24.28
CA GLY A 16 -46.92 30.03 25.22
C GLY A 16 -46.75 28.52 25.14
N GLY A 17 -45.62 28.16 25.62
CA GLY A 17 -45.10 27.11 26.43
C GLY A 17 -45.66 25.68 26.35
N LEU A 18 -44.76 24.80 26.04
CA LEU A 18 -44.57 23.53 26.73
C LEU A 18 -43.29 22.88 26.10
N GLY A 19 -42.30 22.66 26.92
CA GLY A 19 -41.03 22.09 26.48
C GLY A 19 -41.20 20.65 25.99
N ILE A 20 -41.00 20.45 24.71
CA ILE A 20 -40.74 19.14 24.14
C ILE A 20 -39.31 19.20 23.64
N SER A 21 -38.46 18.53 24.39
CA SER A 21 -37.07 18.24 23.95
C SER A 21 -37.15 17.45 22.64
N GLN A 22 -37.06 18.14 21.53
CA GLN A 22 -36.90 17.48 20.23
C GLN A 22 -35.47 16.98 20.18
N ILE A 23 -35.31 15.66 20.38
CA ILE A 23 -34.13 14.94 19.98
C ILE A 23 -34.09 15.04 18.44
N LEU A 24 -33.25 15.94 17.95
CA LEU A 24 -32.93 15.98 16.52
C LEU A 24 -32.31 14.61 16.17
N PRO A 25 -32.80 13.92 15.15
CA PRO A 25 -32.10 12.74 14.66
C PRO A 25 -30.71 13.19 14.22
N GLN A 26 -29.69 12.63 14.86
CA GLN A 26 -28.32 12.70 14.32
C GLN A 26 -28.40 12.19 12.89
N ALA A 27 -28.23 13.08 11.93
CA ALA A 27 -28.00 12.70 10.56
C ALA A 27 -26.79 11.76 10.57
N ILE A 28 -27.04 10.49 10.33
CA ILE A 28 -26.00 9.54 9.97
C ILE A 28 -25.46 10.11 8.67
N ILE A 29 -24.30 10.78 8.74
CA ILE A 29 -23.51 11.08 7.56
C ILE A 29 -22.99 9.71 7.14
N GLU A 30 -23.75 9.04 6.28
CA GLU A 30 -23.22 7.96 5.49
C GLU A 30 -22.05 8.57 4.72
N ALA A 31 -20.83 8.16 5.08
CA ALA A 31 -19.67 8.41 4.27
C ALA A 31 -19.95 7.72 2.94
N GLN A 32 -20.47 8.51 1.98
CA GLN A 32 -20.54 8.07 0.60
C GLN A 32 -19.10 7.83 0.17
N GLY A 33 -18.70 6.58 0.21
CA GLY A 33 -17.43 6.15 -0.35
C GLY A 33 -17.41 6.62 -1.80
N THR A 34 -16.60 7.61 -2.08
CA THR A 34 -16.36 8.02 -3.46
C THR A 34 -15.88 6.80 -4.21
N ALA A 35 -16.51 6.49 -5.33
CA ALA A 35 -16.08 5.40 -6.20
C ALA A 35 -14.57 5.57 -6.48
N PRO A 36 -13.78 4.49 -6.50
CA PRO A 36 -12.36 4.58 -6.76
C PRO A 36 -12.12 5.28 -8.10
N HIS A 37 -11.34 6.36 -8.07
CA HIS A 37 -10.98 7.12 -9.27
C HIS A 37 -9.61 6.66 -9.75
N GLY A 38 -9.45 6.53 -11.08
CA GLY A 38 -8.13 6.36 -11.67
C GLY A 38 -7.25 7.59 -11.42
N TYR A 39 -5.96 7.37 -11.26
CA TYR A 39 -4.97 8.43 -11.02
C TYR A 39 -3.65 8.10 -11.73
N THR A 40 -2.77 9.09 -11.80
CA THR A 40 -1.41 8.96 -12.32
C THR A 40 -0.44 9.40 -11.23
N LEU A 41 0.61 8.61 -11.02
CA LEU A 41 1.70 8.92 -10.09
C LEU A 41 3.03 8.94 -10.83
N GLY A 42 3.85 9.92 -10.51
CA GLY A 42 5.25 10.00 -10.95
C GLY A 42 6.14 8.93 -10.32
N PRO A 43 7.43 8.85 -10.73
CA PRO A 43 8.35 7.81 -10.26
C PRO A 43 8.48 7.76 -8.73
N ASN A 44 8.60 8.90 -8.07
CA ASN A 44 8.78 9.03 -6.61
C ASN A 44 7.51 9.53 -5.90
N GLU A 45 6.35 9.25 -6.46
CA GLU A 45 5.05 9.56 -5.88
C GLU A 45 4.35 8.28 -5.39
N GLY A 46 3.44 8.46 -4.45
CA GLY A 46 2.77 7.40 -3.71
C GLY A 46 3.09 7.48 -2.22
N GLU A 47 2.69 6.49 -1.45
CA GLU A 47 3.05 6.41 -0.05
C GLU A 47 4.53 6.04 0.09
N HIS A 48 5.33 6.93 0.65
CA HIS A 48 6.77 6.76 0.79
C HIS A 48 7.13 6.20 2.15
N LEU A 49 7.82 5.07 2.16
CA LEU A 49 8.32 4.38 3.35
C LEU A 49 9.82 4.09 3.21
N ILE A 50 10.49 3.95 4.33
CA ILE A 50 11.89 3.54 4.44
C ILE A 50 11.95 2.12 4.97
N HIS A 51 12.55 1.22 4.21
CA HIS A 51 12.62 -0.19 4.53
C HIS A 51 13.48 -0.45 5.78
N PHE A 52 12.97 -1.26 6.71
CA PHE A 52 13.62 -1.54 8.00
C PHE A 52 14.96 -2.26 7.87
N ARG A 53 15.16 -3.07 6.83
CA ARG A 53 16.34 -3.93 6.63
C ARG A 53 17.56 -3.14 6.18
N ASP A 54 17.38 -2.23 5.24
CA ASP A 54 18.48 -1.64 4.48
C ASP A 54 18.35 -0.11 4.28
N GLY A 55 17.24 0.48 4.72
CA GLY A 55 16.98 1.91 4.53
C GLY A 55 16.60 2.29 3.10
N GLY A 56 16.39 1.31 2.22
CA GLY A 56 15.95 1.54 0.84
C GLY A 56 14.54 2.15 0.79
N ASN A 57 14.28 2.91 -0.27
CA ASN A 57 12.99 3.55 -0.48
C ASN A 57 11.95 2.54 -0.97
N ILE A 58 10.75 2.62 -0.41
CA ILE A 58 9.56 1.94 -0.91
C ILE A 58 8.51 3.00 -1.24
N PHE A 59 7.92 2.89 -2.42
CA PHE A 59 6.75 3.67 -2.79
C PHE A 59 5.59 2.73 -3.06
N ILE A 60 4.58 2.73 -2.19
CA ILE A 60 3.31 2.02 -2.42
C ILE A 60 2.48 2.92 -3.33
N LYS A 61 2.19 2.44 -4.53
CA LYS A 61 1.51 3.22 -5.57
C LYS A 61 0.05 2.83 -5.74
N VAL A 62 -0.25 1.55 -5.56
CA VAL A 62 -1.61 0.99 -5.58
C VAL A 62 -1.73 -0.02 -4.45
N GLY A 63 -2.83 0.00 -3.74
CA GLY A 63 -3.11 -0.92 -2.64
C GLY A 63 -4.48 -0.66 -2.01
N ALA A 64 -4.76 -1.29 -0.90
CA ALA A 64 -6.04 -1.17 -0.20
C ALA A 64 -6.37 0.28 0.18
N ALA A 65 -5.39 1.06 0.63
CA ALA A 65 -5.55 2.47 0.99
C ALA A 65 -5.92 3.37 -0.21
N THR A 66 -5.61 2.94 -1.43
CA THR A 66 -5.95 3.65 -2.68
C THR A 66 -7.16 3.05 -3.40
N GLY A 67 -7.89 2.15 -2.74
CA GLY A 67 -9.13 1.57 -3.24
C GLY A 67 -8.99 0.29 -4.07
N SER A 68 -7.80 -0.33 -4.12
CA SER A 68 -7.58 -1.60 -4.82
C SER A 68 -7.41 -2.77 -3.85
N ASN A 69 -8.38 -3.68 -3.83
CA ASN A 69 -8.29 -4.93 -3.06
C ASN A 69 -7.74 -6.10 -3.90
N ASN A 70 -7.66 -5.95 -5.22
CA ASN A 70 -7.25 -7.01 -6.13
C ASN A 70 -5.77 -6.92 -6.53
N LEU A 71 -5.18 -5.73 -6.41
CA LEU A 71 -3.83 -5.45 -6.85
C LEU A 71 -3.13 -4.54 -5.84
N ALA A 72 -1.93 -4.92 -5.44
CA ALA A 72 -0.96 -4.00 -4.86
C ALA A 72 0.21 -3.82 -5.82
N LEU A 73 0.71 -2.60 -5.94
CA LEU A 73 1.83 -2.26 -6.83
C LEU A 73 2.67 -1.15 -6.20
N GLY A 74 3.95 -1.28 -6.32
CA GLY A 74 4.88 -0.26 -5.84
C GLY A 74 6.28 -0.44 -6.38
N THR A 75 7.19 0.41 -5.93
CA THR A 75 8.61 0.27 -6.20
C THR A 75 9.38 0.05 -4.91
N GLN A 76 10.44 -0.73 -4.98
CA GLN A 76 11.35 -0.99 -3.88
C GLN A 76 12.79 -0.83 -4.34
N GLN A 77 13.53 -0.01 -3.61
CA GLN A 77 14.98 0.06 -3.67
C GLN A 77 15.56 -1.00 -2.73
N VAL A 78 16.53 -1.77 -3.19
CA VAL A 78 17.27 -2.76 -2.39
C VAL A 78 18.74 -2.38 -2.44
N MET A 79 19.27 -1.97 -1.29
CA MET A 79 20.65 -1.49 -1.21
C MET A 79 21.65 -2.58 -1.55
N THR A 80 22.78 -2.20 -2.13
CA THR A 80 23.85 -3.13 -2.52
C THR A 80 24.22 -4.08 -1.38
N GLY A 81 24.31 -5.36 -1.68
CA GLY A 81 24.73 -6.41 -0.74
C GLY A 81 23.67 -6.87 0.27
N THR A 82 22.48 -6.28 0.28
CA THR A 82 21.46 -6.65 1.29
C THR A 82 20.51 -7.75 0.84
N GLY A 83 20.16 -7.80 -0.43
CA GLY A 83 19.24 -8.78 -1.00
C GLY A 83 17.80 -8.67 -0.45
N ILE A 84 16.98 -9.62 -0.85
CA ILE A 84 15.67 -9.90 -0.26
C ILE A 84 15.72 -11.34 0.26
N PRO A 85 15.57 -11.57 1.57
CA PRO A 85 15.64 -12.90 2.17
C PRO A 85 14.63 -13.86 1.53
N VAL A 86 14.99 -15.14 1.47
CA VAL A 86 14.13 -16.17 0.89
C VAL A 86 12.84 -16.29 1.72
N HIS A 87 11.71 -16.13 1.05
CA HIS A 87 10.37 -16.18 1.63
C HIS A 87 9.35 -16.71 0.63
N ARG A 88 8.13 -16.90 1.06
CA ARG A 88 6.99 -17.27 0.19
C ARG A 88 5.70 -16.61 0.65
N HIS A 89 4.77 -16.48 -0.29
CA HIS A 89 3.40 -16.02 -0.04
C HIS A 89 2.43 -17.17 -0.25
N PHE A 90 1.44 -17.33 0.62
CA PHE A 90 0.50 -18.45 0.52
C PHE A 90 -0.69 -18.18 -0.38
N LYS A 91 -1.11 -16.92 -0.49
CA LYS A 91 -2.34 -16.54 -1.20
C LYS A 91 -2.12 -15.59 -2.37
N MET A 92 -0.92 -15.02 -2.50
CA MET A 92 -0.61 -14.01 -3.50
C MET A 92 0.34 -14.56 -4.56
N ASP A 93 0.02 -14.30 -5.82
CA ASP A 93 1.01 -14.32 -6.89
C ASP A 93 1.74 -12.98 -6.90
N GLU A 94 3.02 -13.01 -7.21
CA GLU A 94 3.88 -11.83 -7.25
C GLU A 94 4.60 -11.75 -8.58
N ALA A 95 4.83 -10.53 -9.05
CA ALA A 95 5.72 -10.30 -10.18
C ALA A 95 6.60 -9.09 -9.93
N PHE A 96 7.83 -9.17 -10.41
CA PHE A 96 8.77 -8.06 -10.43
C PHE A 96 9.13 -7.69 -11.86
N TYR A 97 9.34 -6.41 -12.08
CA TYR A 97 10.06 -5.88 -13.22
C TYR A 97 11.29 -5.13 -12.73
N VAL A 98 12.46 -5.49 -13.23
CA VAL A 98 13.72 -4.88 -12.82
C VAL A 98 13.90 -3.55 -13.53
N LEU A 99 13.72 -2.45 -12.81
CA LEU A 99 13.88 -1.10 -13.34
C LEU A 99 15.35 -0.72 -13.44
N GLU A 100 16.15 -1.09 -12.42
CA GLU A 100 17.60 -0.83 -12.37
C GLU A 100 18.32 -1.96 -11.62
N GLY A 101 19.61 -2.17 -11.97
CA GLY A 101 20.50 -3.12 -11.32
C GLY A 101 20.47 -4.53 -11.91
N SER A 102 21.20 -5.41 -11.28
CA SER A 102 21.35 -6.83 -11.64
C SER A 102 21.66 -7.66 -10.40
N GLY A 103 21.48 -8.98 -10.51
CA GLY A 103 21.73 -9.88 -9.39
C GLY A 103 21.36 -11.33 -9.70
N THR A 104 21.08 -12.08 -8.64
CA THR A 104 20.61 -13.46 -8.71
C THR A 104 19.25 -13.57 -8.06
N PHE A 105 18.27 -14.05 -8.80
CA PHE A 105 16.95 -14.42 -8.29
C PHE A 105 16.95 -15.90 -7.88
N ILE A 106 16.44 -16.17 -6.70
CA ILE A 106 16.26 -17.52 -6.15
C ILE A 106 14.79 -17.88 -6.31
N LEU A 107 14.50 -19.00 -6.98
CA LEU A 107 13.15 -19.55 -7.10
C LEU A 107 13.18 -21.03 -6.68
N ASN A 108 12.55 -21.35 -5.56
CA ASN A 108 12.69 -22.63 -4.89
C ASN A 108 14.19 -22.89 -4.58
N ASP A 109 14.83 -23.81 -5.24
CA ASP A 109 16.28 -24.07 -5.06
C ASP A 109 17.10 -23.70 -6.32
N ALA A 110 16.44 -23.16 -7.37
CA ALA A 110 17.10 -22.70 -8.58
C ALA A 110 17.57 -21.25 -8.47
N ARG A 111 18.66 -20.94 -9.12
CA ARG A 111 19.29 -19.61 -9.15
C ARG A 111 19.32 -19.10 -10.59
N HIS A 112 18.81 -17.90 -10.79
CA HIS A 112 18.68 -17.28 -12.10
C HIS A 112 19.32 -15.89 -12.06
N ALA A 113 20.31 -15.66 -12.93
CA ALA A 113 20.83 -14.31 -13.12
C ALA A 113 19.75 -13.43 -13.75
N PHE A 114 19.69 -12.18 -13.33
CA PHE A 114 18.81 -11.18 -13.91
C PHE A 114 19.51 -9.83 -14.04
N GLU A 115 19.00 -9.01 -14.93
CA GLU A 115 19.46 -7.64 -15.15
C GLU A 115 18.28 -6.70 -15.40
N LYS A 116 18.55 -5.43 -15.53
CA LYS A 116 17.56 -4.41 -15.92
C LYS A 116 16.72 -4.85 -17.12
N GLY A 117 15.41 -4.70 -17.01
CA GLY A 117 14.42 -5.10 -18.02
C GLY A 117 13.89 -6.53 -17.83
N ALA A 118 14.47 -7.33 -16.91
CA ALA A 118 13.94 -8.65 -16.61
C ALA A 118 12.56 -8.58 -15.97
N THR A 119 11.71 -9.53 -16.33
CA THR A 119 10.43 -9.81 -15.67
C THR A 119 10.54 -11.12 -14.91
N ILE A 120 10.11 -11.12 -13.65
CA ILE A 120 10.17 -12.27 -12.76
C ILE A 120 8.75 -12.54 -12.28
N PHE A 121 8.22 -13.74 -12.55
CA PHE A 121 6.91 -14.17 -12.05
C PHE A 121 7.06 -15.25 -10.99
N ILE A 122 6.35 -15.09 -9.89
CA ILE A 122 6.41 -15.94 -8.71
C ILE A 122 5.00 -16.39 -8.38
N PRO A 123 4.63 -17.65 -8.69
CA PRO A 123 3.36 -18.17 -8.24
C PRO A 123 3.35 -18.31 -6.72
N LYS A 124 2.18 -18.13 -6.13
CA LYS A 124 1.97 -18.38 -4.69
C LYS A 124 2.61 -19.69 -4.25
N THR A 125 3.02 -19.73 -3.00
CA THR A 125 3.70 -20.86 -2.33
C THR A 125 5.15 -21.14 -2.77
N SER A 126 5.64 -20.48 -3.81
CA SER A 126 7.03 -20.63 -4.26
C SER A 126 8.00 -19.87 -3.35
N TRP A 127 9.05 -20.54 -2.88
CA TRP A 127 10.15 -19.92 -2.17
C TRP A 127 10.95 -19.03 -3.13
N HIS A 128 11.15 -17.77 -2.74
CA HIS A 128 11.88 -16.83 -3.60
C HIS A 128 12.63 -15.79 -2.80
N GLY A 129 13.64 -15.20 -3.44
CA GLY A 129 14.48 -14.16 -2.86
C GLY A 129 15.43 -13.58 -3.88
N PHE A 130 16.18 -12.56 -3.49
CA PHE A 130 17.11 -11.85 -4.35
C PHE A 130 18.47 -11.70 -3.68
N GLU A 131 19.52 -11.81 -4.44
CA GLU A 131 20.89 -11.46 -4.08
C GLU A 131 21.41 -10.39 -5.04
N ASN A 132 21.96 -9.31 -4.50
CA ASN A 132 22.51 -8.20 -5.27
C ASN A 132 23.85 -7.73 -4.68
N PRO A 133 24.91 -8.56 -4.75
CA PRO A 133 26.17 -8.28 -4.08
C PRO A 133 26.84 -7.00 -4.59
N ASP A 134 26.72 -6.70 -5.88
CA ASP A 134 27.51 -5.67 -6.56
C ASP A 134 26.71 -4.40 -6.90
N HIS A 135 25.40 -4.49 -6.98
CA HIS A 135 24.53 -3.40 -7.45
C HIS A 135 23.33 -3.19 -6.56
N GLU A 136 22.95 -1.94 -6.43
CA GLU A 136 21.64 -1.58 -5.93
C GLU A 136 20.55 -2.02 -6.93
N LEU A 137 19.38 -2.44 -6.43
CA LEU A 137 18.23 -2.76 -7.26
C LEU A 137 17.15 -1.70 -7.10
N LEU A 138 16.49 -1.37 -8.20
CA LEU A 138 15.19 -0.74 -8.20
C LEU A 138 14.20 -1.70 -8.88
N LEU A 139 13.26 -2.19 -8.11
CA LEU A 139 12.27 -3.18 -8.53
C LEU A 139 10.88 -2.55 -8.55
N LEU A 140 10.14 -2.74 -9.64
CA LEU A 140 8.69 -2.60 -9.62
C LEU A 140 8.13 -3.95 -9.17
N TRP A 141 7.35 -3.96 -8.09
CA TRP A 141 6.66 -5.16 -7.63
C TRP A 141 5.15 -5.01 -7.81
N THR A 142 4.49 -6.12 -8.06
CA THR A 142 3.03 -6.21 -8.10
C THR A 142 2.57 -7.52 -7.49
N MET A 143 1.46 -7.49 -6.78
CA MET A 143 0.87 -8.63 -6.10
C MET A 143 -0.62 -8.71 -6.33
N THR A 144 -1.12 -9.91 -6.47
CA THR A 144 -2.55 -10.20 -6.61
C THR A 144 -2.94 -11.44 -5.79
N PRO A 145 -3.97 -11.33 -4.88
CA PRO A 145 -4.63 -10.09 -4.46
C PRO A 145 -3.70 -9.11 -3.72
N ALA A 146 -4.18 -7.89 -3.46
CA ALA A 146 -3.51 -6.93 -2.60
C ALA A 146 -3.40 -7.46 -1.16
N GLY A 147 -2.44 -6.95 -0.37
CA GLY A 147 -2.33 -7.29 1.05
C GLY A 147 -0.94 -7.14 1.66
N LEU A 148 0.14 -7.25 0.87
CA LEU A 148 1.50 -7.11 1.40
C LEU A 148 1.85 -5.67 1.79
N ASP A 149 1.15 -4.67 1.27
CA ASP A 149 1.28 -3.28 1.70
C ASP A 149 1.17 -3.13 3.22
N GLY A 150 0.31 -3.92 3.88
CA GLY A 150 0.22 -3.97 5.34
C GLY A 150 1.51 -4.41 6.04
N PHE A 151 2.29 -5.33 5.46
CA PHE A 151 3.60 -5.70 5.97
C PHE A 151 4.57 -4.51 5.97
N PHE A 152 4.59 -3.73 4.90
CA PHE A 152 5.42 -2.53 4.84
C PHE A 152 4.99 -1.47 5.85
N HIS A 153 3.69 -1.27 6.07
CA HIS A 153 3.18 -0.36 7.10
C HIS A 153 3.62 -0.75 8.52
N GLU A 154 3.62 -2.05 8.82
CA GLU A 154 4.04 -2.52 10.15
C GLU A 154 5.57 -2.53 10.33
N THR A 155 6.34 -2.75 9.28
CA THR A 155 7.80 -2.95 9.38
C THR A 155 8.63 -1.72 9.00
N CYS A 156 8.18 -0.91 8.07
CA CYS A 156 8.90 0.25 7.56
C CYS A 156 8.63 1.53 8.39
N SER A 157 9.41 2.56 8.18
CA SER A 157 9.29 3.87 8.81
C SER A 157 8.93 4.94 7.80
N PRO A 158 8.26 6.03 8.19
CA PRO A 158 8.12 7.18 7.31
C PRO A 158 9.48 7.85 7.06
N PRO A 159 9.65 8.59 5.94
CA PRO A 159 10.87 9.32 5.65
C PRO A 159 11.25 10.28 6.76
N GLY A 160 12.56 10.32 7.09
CA GLY A 160 13.09 11.14 8.18
C GLY A 160 12.97 10.53 9.57
N ALA A 161 12.21 9.45 9.75
CA ALA A 161 12.24 8.68 10.99
C ALA A 161 13.32 7.57 10.94
N PRO A 162 13.90 7.20 12.09
CA PRO A 162 14.86 6.10 12.12
C PRO A 162 14.18 4.78 11.72
N PRO A 163 14.90 3.85 11.06
CA PRO A 163 14.38 2.52 10.75
C PRO A 163 13.93 1.79 12.02
N LYS A 164 12.82 1.07 11.93
CA LYS A 164 12.32 0.25 13.04
C LYS A 164 13.33 -0.83 13.39
N GLN A 165 13.63 -0.96 14.66
CA GLN A 165 14.49 -2.02 15.19
C GLN A 165 13.62 -3.25 15.51
N LEU A 166 13.50 -4.17 14.56
CA LEU A 166 12.70 -5.38 14.71
C LEU A 166 13.59 -6.61 14.85
N THR A 167 13.27 -7.47 15.79
CA THR A 167 13.91 -8.78 15.89
C THR A 167 13.43 -9.69 14.76
N ARG A 168 14.20 -10.74 14.45
CA ARG A 168 13.78 -11.75 13.46
C ARG A 168 12.43 -12.38 13.79
N GLU A 169 12.15 -12.57 15.07
CA GLU A 169 10.89 -13.15 15.52
C GLU A 169 9.71 -12.21 15.29
N GLN A 170 9.86 -10.94 15.63
CA GLN A 170 8.86 -9.89 15.34
C GLN A 170 8.57 -9.79 13.83
N ILE A 171 9.61 -9.80 13.00
CA ILE A 171 9.45 -9.77 11.53
C ILE A 171 8.65 -10.98 11.05
N ARG A 172 8.97 -12.20 11.55
CA ARG A 172 8.23 -13.43 11.19
C ARG A 172 6.79 -13.41 11.68
N GLU A 173 6.54 -12.87 12.86
CA GLU A 173 5.18 -12.73 13.39
C GLU A 173 4.35 -11.76 12.54
N ILE A 174 4.91 -10.59 12.21
CA ILE A 174 4.25 -9.64 11.33
C ILE A 174 3.99 -10.27 9.96
N ALA A 175 5.00 -10.93 9.37
CA ALA A 175 4.88 -11.54 8.05
C ALA A 175 3.72 -12.54 7.95
N ARG A 176 3.50 -13.37 9.00
CA ARG A 176 2.39 -14.33 9.04
C ARG A 176 1.01 -13.68 8.94
N LYS A 177 0.85 -12.46 9.44
CA LYS A 177 -0.42 -11.69 9.31
C LYS A 177 -0.73 -11.38 7.84
N TYR A 178 0.31 -11.30 7.02
CA TYR A 178 0.25 -10.96 5.59
C TYR A 178 0.59 -12.16 4.70
N ASP A 179 0.21 -13.35 5.14
CA ASP A 179 0.37 -14.61 4.38
C ASP A 179 1.80 -14.86 3.89
N THR A 180 2.81 -14.38 4.63
CA THR A 180 4.22 -14.47 4.26
C THR A 180 4.99 -15.30 5.28
N GLU A 181 5.88 -16.17 4.78
CA GLU A 181 6.78 -16.98 5.59
C GLU A 181 8.23 -16.80 5.12
N PHE A 182 9.13 -16.52 6.05
CA PHE A 182 10.58 -16.47 5.81
C PHE A 182 11.22 -17.84 6.11
N ARG A 183 12.16 -18.24 5.25
CA ARG A 183 12.96 -19.46 5.42
C ARG A 183 14.02 -19.34 6.50
#